data_7d6b02e5135aaf1efe45b5293ef84b78
#
_entry.id   7d6b02e5135aaf1efe45b5293ef84b78
#
_cell.length_a   1.000
_cell.length_b   1.000
_cell.length_c   1.000
_cell.angle_alpha   90.00
_cell.angle_beta   90.00
_cell.angle_gamma   90.00
#
_symmetry.space_group_name_H-M   'P 1'
#
loop_
_entity.id
_entity.type
_entity.pdbx_description
1 polymer ?
#
loop_
_entity_poly.entity_id
_entity_poly.type
_entity_poly.pdbx_seq_one_letter_code
_entity_poly.pdbx_strand_id
1 'polypeptide(L)'
;MSIRNSIEVGENLLKIANTLLSNTRLGRLLKYTDKNPFSEEHEDVPQKELLHNNIKVVPLVKEEENNTESVLVIVFNEGEVEDNKEFKKVSFSVMVYVPLSEWILNDINLRPFLIMSEIEKKLKEKRIESLGTIRYKGFSLHLVTDIMSCYRMEFEIDVFN
;
A
#
# COMPACT_ATOMS: atom_id res chain seq x y z
N MET A 1 -4.36 8.92 21.49
CA MET A 1 -5.31 9.73 20.71
C MET A 1 -6.29 8.80 20.05
N SER A 2 -7.55 9.20 20.02
CA SER A 2 -8.61 8.45 19.37
C SER A 2 -8.93 9.06 17.99
N ILE A 3 -9.37 8.23 17.05
CA ILE A 3 -9.96 8.71 15.80
C ILE A 3 -11.42 9.04 16.09
N ARG A 4 -11.77 10.30 16.01
CA ARG A 4 -13.09 10.81 16.44
C ARG A 4 -14.09 10.98 15.31
N ASN A 5 -13.60 11.17 14.09
CA ASN A 5 -14.48 11.45 12.95
C ASN A 5 -13.84 11.02 11.63
N SER A 6 -14.64 11.07 10.57
CA SER A 6 -14.20 10.64 9.23
C SER A 6 -13.11 11.51 8.62
N ILE A 7 -12.97 12.78 9.05
CA ILE A 7 -11.88 13.65 8.59
C ILE A 7 -10.54 13.10 9.11
N GLU A 8 -10.49 12.74 10.38
CA GLU A 8 -9.28 12.15 10.98
C GLU A 8 -8.94 10.78 10.36
N VAL A 9 -9.95 10.00 9.95
CA VAL A 9 -9.73 8.77 9.17
C VAL A 9 -9.00 9.09 7.87
N GLY A 10 -9.45 10.11 7.13
CA GLY A 10 -8.82 10.54 5.89
C GLY A 10 -7.38 11.06 6.08
N GLU A 11 -7.14 11.84 7.11
CA GLU A 11 -5.79 12.33 7.46
C GLU A 11 -4.84 11.16 7.78
N ASN A 12 -5.35 10.14 8.43
CA ASN A 12 -4.58 8.95 8.77
C ASN A 12 -4.25 8.09 7.54
N LEU A 13 -5.10 8.10 6.52
CA LEU A 13 -4.81 7.47 5.24
C LEU A 13 -3.54 8.04 4.61
N LEU A 14 -3.38 9.37 4.64
CA LEU A 14 -2.16 10.03 4.16
C LEU A 14 -0.94 9.69 4.99
N LYS A 15 -1.08 9.50 6.30
CA LYS A 15 0.03 9.06 7.17
C LYS A 15 0.51 7.66 6.80
N ILE A 16 -0.40 6.74 6.49
CA ILE A 16 -0.06 5.40 6.01
C ILE A 16 0.70 5.49 4.67
N ALA A 17 0.18 6.28 3.73
CA ALA A 17 0.84 6.52 2.44
C ALA A 17 2.26 7.07 2.62
N ASN A 18 2.43 8.08 3.47
CA ASN A 18 3.75 8.67 3.75
C ASN A 18 4.71 7.66 4.40
N THR A 19 4.21 6.78 5.24
CA THR A 19 5.02 5.69 5.82
C THR A 19 5.56 4.77 4.75
N LEU A 20 4.74 4.40 3.77
CA LEU A 20 5.17 3.58 2.63
C LEU A 20 6.14 4.33 1.71
N LEU A 21 5.91 5.62 1.47
CA LEU A 21 6.79 6.47 0.66
C LEU A 21 8.23 6.52 1.20
N SER A 22 8.42 6.35 2.49
CA SER A 22 9.75 6.35 3.12
C SER A 22 10.59 5.10 2.82
N ASN A 23 10.00 4.08 2.18
CA ASN A 23 10.70 2.85 1.82
C ASN A 23 11.28 2.94 0.40
N THR A 24 12.60 3.15 0.30
CA THR A 24 13.30 3.29 -0.98
C THR A 24 13.24 2.04 -1.84
N ARG A 25 13.30 0.85 -1.23
CA ARG A 25 13.17 -0.42 -1.97
C ARG A 25 11.79 -0.58 -2.58
N LEU A 26 10.75 -0.23 -1.84
CA LEU A 26 9.38 -0.23 -2.34
C LEU A 26 9.23 0.74 -3.51
N GLY A 27 9.78 1.94 -3.40
CA GLY A 27 9.77 2.93 -4.47
C GLY A 27 10.38 2.42 -5.77
N ARG A 28 11.51 1.75 -5.68
CA ARG A 28 12.18 1.12 -6.84
C ARG A 28 11.33 0.01 -7.47
N LEU A 29 10.73 -0.85 -6.66
CA LEU A 29 9.85 -1.93 -7.14
C LEU A 29 8.62 -1.40 -7.87
N LEU A 30 8.10 -0.27 -7.44
CA LEU A 30 6.92 0.36 -8.05
C LEU A 30 7.26 1.09 -9.34
N LYS A 31 8.38 1.79 -9.38
CA LYS A 31 8.73 2.70 -10.48
C LYS A 31 9.44 2.01 -11.63
N TYR A 32 10.42 1.17 -11.34
CA TYR A 32 11.22 0.53 -12.37
C TYR A 32 10.55 -0.73 -12.90
N THR A 33 10.34 -0.77 -14.21
CA THR A 33 9.57 -1.81 -14.88
C THR A 33 10.42 -2.96 -15.39
N ASP A 34 11.74 -2.80 -15.40
CA ASP A 34 12.68 -3.85 -15.80
C ASP A 34 12.80 -4.99 -14.77
N LYS A 35 13.52 -6.02 -15.12
CA LYS A 35 13.69 -7.21 -14.27
C LYS A 35 14.69 -7.02 -13.12
N ASN A 36 15.35 -5.89 -13.04
CA ASN A 36 16.35 -5.59 -12.02
C ASN A 36 16.14 -4.19 -11.38
N PRO A 37 15.07 -4.00 -10.61
CA PRO A 37 14.76 -2.71 -10.02
C PRO A 37 15.80 -2.23 -8.98
N PHE A 38 16.62 -3.13 -8.47
CA PHE A 38 17.68 -2.82 -7.49
C PHE A 38 19.05 -2.64 -8.11
N SER A 39 19.16 -2.58 -9.44
CA SER A 39 20.41 -2.31 -10.14
C SER A 39 21.06 -1.01 -9.65
N GLU A 40 22.40 -1.01 -9.57
CA GLU A 40 23.16 0.21 -9.25
C GLU A 40 22.99 1.32 -10.28
N GLU A 41 22.53 0.98 -11.49
CA GLU A 41 22.21 1.94 -12.55
C GLU A 41 20.92 2.73 -12.26
N HIS A 42 20.09 2.22 -11.36
CA HIS A 42 18.86 2.89 -10.94
C HIS A 42 19.10 3.73 -9.68
N GLU A 43 18.63 4.95 -9.71
CA GLU A 43 18.61 5.83 -8.54
C GLU A 43 17.38 5.58 -7.67
N ASP A 44 17.46 5.98 -6.40
CA ASP A 44 16.27 6.00 -5.55
C ASP A 44 15.24 6.98 -6.10
N VAL A 45 13.98 6.57 -6.07
CA VAL A 45 12.88 7.35 -6.63
C VAL A 45 12.44 8.43 -5.62
N PRO A 46 12.39 9.71 -6.01
CA PRO A 46 11.89 10.76 -5.13
C PRO A 46 10.45 10.49 -4.69
N GLN A 47 10.16 10.72 -3.42
CA GLN A 47 8.81 10.48 -2.87
C GLN A 47 7.72 11.25 -3.61
N LYS A 48 7.99 12.46 -4.03
CA LYS A 48 7.06 13.29 -4.80
C LYS A 48 6.65 12.69 -6.15
N GLU A 49 7.47 11.83 -6.73
CA GLU A 49 7.17 11.13 -7.98
C GLU A 49 6.28 9.91 -7.75
N LEU A 50 6.31 9.34 -6.56
CA LEU A 50 5.52 8.17 -6.20
C LEU A 50 4.12 8.53 -5.70
N LEU A 51 4.00 9.61 -4.94
CA LEU A 51 2.72 10.03 -4.35
C LEU A 51 1.72 10.41 -5.45
N HIS A 52 0.54 9.82 -5.39
CA HIS A 52 -0.55 9.94 -6.37
C HIS A 52 -0.27 9.32 -7.75
N ASN A 53 0.93 8.84 -8.02
CA ASN A 53 1.27 8.11 -9.23
C ASN A 53 1.33 6.59 -8.99
N ASN A 54 2.23 6.15 -8.13
CA ASN A 54 2.42 4.75 -7.79
C ASN A 54 1.83 4.36 -6.43
N ILE A 55 1.62 5.34 -5.54
CA ILE A 55 0.93 5.16 -4.27
C ILE A 55 -0.26 6.10 -4.24
N LYS A 56 -1.45 5.53 -4.32
CA LYS A 56 -2.72 6.26 -4.45
C LYS A 56 -3.60 6.04 -3.24
N VAL A 57 -4.33 7.07 -2.87
CA VAL A 57 -5.35 7.04 -1.81
C VAL A 57 -6.77 7.15 -2.36
N VAL A 58 -6.90 7.16 -3.68
CA VAL A 58 -8.18 7.17 -4.40
C VAL A 58 -8.47 5.75 -4.86
N PRO A 59 -9.65 5.19 -4.57
CA PRO A 59 -9.95 3.78 -4.83
C PRO A 59 -10.08 3.40 -6.31
N LEU A 60 -10.04 4.37 -7.21
CA LEU A 60 -10.14 4.13 -8.65
C LEU A 60 -8.74 4.07 -9.28
N VAL A 61 -8.40 2.93 -9.85
CA VAL A 61 -7.26 2.78 -10.76
C VAL A 61 -7.82 2.85 -12.18
N LYS A 62 -7.44 3.86 -12.93
CA LYS A 62 -7.72 3.86 -14.37
C LYS A 62 -6.88 2.79 -15.02
N GLU A 63 -7.53 1.83 -15.66
CA GLU A 63 -6.86 0.97 -16.63
C GLU A 63 -6.50 1.82 -17.85
N GLU A 64 -5.33 2.45 -17.80
CA GLU A 64 -4.76 3.05 -19.00
C GLU A 64 -4.07 1.92 -19.77
N GLU A 65 -4.33 1.81 -21.07
CA GLU A 65 -3.75 0.77 -21.96
C GLU A 65 -2.21 0.75 -21.93
N ASN A 66 -1.58 1.79 -21.40
CA ASN A 66 -0.13 1.97 -21.32
C ASN A 66 0.41 2.02 -19.89
N ASN A 67 -0.35 1.60 -18.88
CA ASN A 67 0.19 1.56 -17.52
C ASN A 67 1.12 0.36 -17.35
N THR A 68 2.42 0.62 -17.40
CA THR A 68 3.48 -0.38 -17.24
C THR A 68 4.07 -0.41 -15.84
N GLU A 69 3.65 0.49 -14.96
CA GLU A 69 4.15 0.60 -13.60
C GLU A 69 3.25 -0.12 -12.60
N SER A 70 3.85 -0.62 -11.53
CA SER A 70 3.10 -1.14 -10.39
C SER A 70 2.50 -0.01 -9.57
N VAL A 71 1.29 -0.23 -9.05
CA VAL A 71 0.54 0.78 -8.31
C VAL A 71 0.00 0.19 -7.02
N LEU A 72 0.13 0.94 -5.94
CA LEU A 72 -0.55 0.68 -4.66
C LEU A 72 -1.76 1.60 -4.53
N VAL A 73 -2.87 1.05 -4.08
CA VAL A 73 -4.04 1.83 -3.69
C VAL A 73 -4.37 1.51 -2.24
N ILE A 74 -4.41 2.51 -1.39
CA ILE A 74 -4.73 2.38 0.02
C ILE A 74 -6.16 2.84 0.23
N VAL A 75 -7.00 1.96 0.78
CA VAL A 75 -8.41 2.28 1.05
C VAL A 75 -8.80 1.84 2.45
N PHE A 76 -9.53 2.68 3.15
CA PHE A 76 -10.23 2.27 4.36
C PHE A 76 -11.51 1.52 3.97
N ASN A 77 -11.68 0.34 4.57
CA ASN A 77 -12.83 -0.53 4.27
C ASN A 77 -13.96 -0.31 5.25
N GLU A 78 -13.63 -0.23 6.53
CA GLU A 78 -14.59 -0.22 7.60
C GLU A 78 -14.04 0.50 8.83
N GLY A 79 -14.89 1.23 9.50
CA GLY A 79 -14.63 1.80 10.81
C GLY A 79 -15.75 1.39 11.77
N GLU A 80 -15.39 0.80 12.90
CA GLU A 80 -16.32 0.39 13.96
C GLU A 80 -16.32 1.43 15.08
N VAL A 81 -17.50 1.92 15.43
CA VAL A 81 -17.71 3.00 16.40
C VAL A 81 -18.21 2.43 17.72
N GLU A 82 -17.68 2.92 18.83
CA GLU A 82 -18.19 2.63 20.18
C GLU A 82 -19.36 3.55 20.59
N ASP A 83 -19.97 3.25 21.72
CA ASP A 83 -21.11 4.01 22.29
C ASP A 83 -20.79 5.49 22.51
N ASN A 84 -19.53 5.84 22.73
CA ASN A 84 -19.07 7.23 22.82
C ASN A 84 -18.89 7.95 21.48
N LYS A 85 -19.24 7.27 20.37
CA LYS A 85 -19.11 7.75 18.99
C LYS A 85 -17.66 7.94 18.49
N GLU A 86 -16.70 7.33 19.15
CA GLU A 86 -15.31 7.27 18.69
C GLU A 86 -15.03 5.93 18.01
N PHE A 87 -14.16 5.94 17.00
CA PHE A 87 -13.76 4.68 16.37
C PHE A 87 -12.89 3.86 17.32
N LYS A 88 -13.24 2.59 17.51
CA LYS A 88 -12.45 1.62 18.26
C LYS A 88 -11.54 0.79 17.34
N LYS A 89 -11.97 0.58 16.13
CA LYS A 89 -11.31 -0.25 15.14
C LYS A 89 -11.51 0.33 13.76
N VAL A 90 -10.45 0.37 12.99
CA VAL A 90 -10.49 0.76 11.57
C VAL A 90 -9.76 -0.29 10.77
N SER A 91 -10.37 -0.78 9.70
CA SER A 91 -9.73 -1.69 8.76
C SER A 91 -9.44 -1.01 7.44
N PHE A 92 -8.28 -1.34 6.87
CA PHE A 92 -7.89 -0.83 5.57
C PHE A 92 -7.23 -1.91 4.73
N SER A 93 -7.22 -1.70 3.44
CA SER A 93 -6.53 -2.56 2.49
C SER A 93 -5.48 -1.79 1.72
N VAL A 94 -4.39 -2.48 1.39
CA VAL A 94 -3.44 -2.04 0.39
C VAL A 94 -3.62 -2.96 -0.83
N MET A 95 -4.09 -2.37 -1.92
CA MET A 95 -4.28 -3.07 -3.19
C MET A 95 -2.98 -2.98 -3.98
N VAL A 96 -2.40 -4.12 -4.32
CA VAL A 96 -1.11 -4.21 -5.01
C VAL A 96 -1.34 -4.62 -6.46
N TYR A 97 -1.32 -3.64 -7.35
CA TYR A 97 -1.49 -3.84 -8.79
C TYR A 97 -0.13 -4.00 -9.45
N VAL A 98 0.09 -5.12 -10.11
CA VAL A 98 1.35 -5.40 -10.83
C VAL A 98 1.03 -5.91 -12.23
N PRO A 99 1.60 -5.27 -13.29
CA PRO A 99 1.48 -5.77 -14.65
C PRO A 99 2.03 -7.20 -14.77
N LEU A 100 1.31 -8.06 -15.48
CA LEU A 100 1.71 -9.47 -15.64
C LEU A 100 3.07 -9.62 -16.33
N SER A 101 3.39 -8.70 -17.24
CA SER A 101 4.68 -8.67 -17.94
C SER A 101 5.89 -8.41 -17.03
N GLU A 102 5.66 -7.92 -15.82
CA GLU A 102 6.71 -7.48 -14.89
C GLU A 102 6.82 -8.36 -13.64
N TRP A 103 6.08 -9.47 -13.60
CA TRP A 103 6.01 -10.33 -12.44
C TRP A 103 7.34 -10.97 -12.06
N ILE A 104 8.07 -11.49 -13.06
CA ILE A 104 9.29 -12.28 -12.83
C ILE A 104 10.51 -11.36 -12.92
N LEU A 105 11.30 -11.32 -11.86
CA LEU A 105 12.55 -10.58 -11.79
C LEU A 105 13.75 -11.48 -12.12
N ASN A 106 14.92 -10.87 -12.38
CA ASN A 106 16.13 -11.59 -12.79
C ASN A 106 16.61 -12.63 -11.77
N ASP A 107 16.37 -12.41 -10.49
CA ASP A 107 16.73 -13.31 -9.39
C ASP A 107 15.66 -14.40 -9.13
N ILE A 108 14.72 -14.58 -10.04
CA ILE A 108 13.60 -15.53 -9.95
C ILE A 108 12.55 -15.14 -8.87
N ASN A 109 12.71 -14.01 -8.22
CA ASN A 109 11.69 -13.50 -7.30
C ASN A 109 10.48 -12.95 -8.07
N LEU A 110 9.35 -12.96 -7.42
CA LEU A 110 8.11 -12.45 -7.96
C LEU A 110 7.85 -11.04 -7.42
N ARG A 111 7.75 -10.08 -8.32
CA ARG A 111 7.56 -8.65 -7.98
C ARG A 111 6.41 -8.39 -7.01
N PRO A 112 5.20 -8.96 -7.18
CA PRO A 112 4.10 -8.70 -6.24
C PRO A 112 4.44 -9.08 -4.81
N PHE A 113 5.11 -10.21 -4.62
CA PHE A 113 5.47 -10.71 -3.27
C PHE A 113 6.59 -9.90 -2.63
N LEU A 114 7.55 -9.39 -3.43
CA LEU A 114 8.55 -8.46 -2.92
C LEU A 114 7.92 -7.13 -2.49
N ILE A 115 6.99 -6.62 -3.28
CA ILE A 115 6.23 -5.41 -2.93
C ILE A 115 5.47 -5.64 -1.62
N MET A 116 4.72 -6.73 -1.51
CA MET A 116 3.98 -7.06 -0.29
C MET A 116 4.90 -7.22 0.92
N SER A 117 6.07 -7.84 0.74
CA SER A 117 7.06 -7.98 1.81
C SER A 117 7.57 -6.62 2.31
N GLU A 118 7.84 -5.68 1.42
CA GLU A 118 8.27 -4.32 1.81
C GLU A 118 7.14 -3.54 2.52
N ILE A 119 5.89 -3.74 2.10
CA ILE A 119 4.73 -3.17 2.79
C ILE A 119 4.61 -3.74 4.21
N GLU A 120 4.71 -5.05 4.36
CA GLU A 120 4.68 -5.71 5.67
C GLU A 120 5.75 -5.15 6.61
N LYS A 121 6.99 -5.02 6.16
CA LYS A 121 8.10 -4.49 6.96
C LYS A 121 7.82 -3.07 7.48
N LYS A 122 7.07 -2.28 6.72
CA LYS A 122 6.75 -0.90 7.11
C LYS A 122 5.53 -0.79 8.00
N LEU A 123 4.54 -1.64 7.83
CA LEU A 123 3.25 -1.50 8.49
C LEU A 123 3.00 -2.49 9.62
N LYS A 124 3.51 -3.72 9.51
CA LYS A 124 3.25 -4.77 10.50
C LYS A 124 3.80 -4.39 11.87
N GLU A 125 2.94 -4.46 12.88
CA GLU A 125 3.25 -4.13 14.28
C GLU A 125 3.79 -2.71 14.49
N LYS A 126 3.68 -1.86 13.48
CA LYS A 126 4.10 -0.47 13.61
C LYS A 126 3.04 0.32 14.34
N ARG A 127 3.46 1.01 15.37
CA ARG A 127 2.66 2.05 16.00
C ARG A 127 2.87 3.34 15.24
N ILE A 128 1.86 3.78 14.50
CA ILE A 128 1.84 5.10 13.89
C ILE A 128 1.26 6.06 14.92
N GLU A 129 1.98 7.14 15.18
CA GLU A 129 1.54 8.21 16.08
C GLU A 129 0.12 8.65 15.71
N SER A 130 -0.77 8.68 16.67
CA SER A 130 -2.20 8.97 16.54
C SER A 130 -3.10 7.88 15.91
N LEU A 131 -2.54 6.78 15.38
CA LEU A 131 -3.35 5.70 14.80
C LEU A 131 -3.50 4.47 15.68
N GLY A 132 -2.53 4.19 16.55
CA GLY A 132 -2.45 2.93 17.25
C GLY A 132 -1.56 1.91 16.54
N THR A 133 -1.71 0.64 16.89
CA THR A 133 -0.89 -0.44 16.33
C THR A 133 -1.57 -1.06 15.13
N ILE A 134 -0.84 -1.18 14.03
CA ILE A 134 -1.32 -1.82 12.81
C ILE A 134 -1.10 -3.32 12.92
N ARG A 135 -2.15 -4.10 12.70
CA ARG A 135 -2.07 -5.55 12.59
C ARG A 135 -2.28 -5.98 11.14
N TYR A 136 -1.38 -6.83 10.65
CA TYR A 136 -1.52 -7.44 9.33
C TYR A 136 -2.42 -8.67 9.43
N LYS A 137 -3.46 -8.74 8.62
CA LYS A 137 -4.48 -9.79 8.64
C LYS A 137 -4.30 -10.85 7.56
N GLY A 138 -3.46 -10.58 6.57
CA GLY A 138 -3.21 -11.50 5.45
C GLY A 138 -3.47 -10.87 4.10
N PHE A 139 -3.39 -11.68 3.06
CA PHE A 139 -3.60 -11.24 1.69
C PHE A 139 -4.50 -12.23 0.92
N SER A 140 -5.07 -11.75 -0.17
CA SER A 140 -5.83 -12.56 -1.11
C SER A 140 -5.63 -12.06 -2.53
N LEU A 141 -5.74 -12.96 -3.50
CA LEU A 141 -5.80 -12.56 -4.90
C LEU A 141 -7.15 -11.92 -5.17
N HIS A 142 -7.14 -10.65 -5.58
CA HIS A 142 -8.37 -9.88 -5.76
C HIS A 142 -8.84 -9.86 -7.21
N LEU A 143 -7.92 -9.65 -8.16
CA LEU A 143 -8.24 -9.52 -9.58
C LEU A 143 -7.07 -10.00 -10.43
N VAL A 144 -7.39 -10.68 -11.53
CA VAL A 144 -6.47 -10.95 -12.63
C VAL A 144 -7.17 -10.62 -13.93
N THR A 145 -6.53 -9.78 -14.75
CA THR A 145 -6.93 -9.52 -16.13
C THR A 145 -5.85 -10.04 -17.08
N ASP A 146 -6.00 -9.82 -18.38
CA ASP A 146 -5.00 -10.22 -19.37
C ASP A 146 -3.66 -9.49 -19.22
N ILE A 147 -3.66 -8.33 -18.55
CA ILE A 147 -2.49 -7.46 -18.44
C ILE A 147 -2.07 -7.13 -17.01
N MET A 148 -2.94 -7.32 -16.04
CA MET A 148 -2.76 -6.84 -14.67
C MET A 148 -3.20 -7.86 -13.63
N SER A 149 -2.48 -7.92 -12.54
CA SER A 149 -2.91 -8.63 -11.34
C SER A 149 -3.11 -7.66 -10.19
N CYS A 150 -3.96 -8.02 -9.24
CA CYS A 150 -4.11 -7.31 -7.99
C CYS A 150 -4.17 -8.27 -6.81
N TYR A 151 -3.27 -8.10 -5.86
CA TYR A 151 -3.38 -8.68 -4.53
C TYR A 151 -3.93 -7.66 -3.54
N ARG A 152 -4.78 -8.12 -2.65
CA ARG A 152 -5.32 -7.32 -1.56
C ARG A 152 -4.65 -7.74 -0.26
N MET A 153 -3.97 -6.80 0.37
CA MET A 153 -3.43 -6.96 1.73
C MET A 153 -4.41 -6.31 2.72
N GLU A 154 -4.75 -7.02 3.77
CA GLU A 154 -5.70 -6.53 4.78
C GLU A 154 -5.01 -6.21 6.09
N PHE A 155 -5.32 -5.05 6.62
CA PHE A 155 -4.80 -4.51 7.87
C PHE A 155 -5.92 -4.01 8.77
N GLU A 156 -5.63 -4.03 10.05
CA GLU A 156 -6.55 -3.56 11.08
C GLU A 156 -5.79 -2.69 12.08
N ILE A 157 -6.41 -1.61 12.47
CA ILE A 157 -5.87 -0.69 13.46
C ILE A 157 -6.80 -0.74 14.67
N ASP A 158 -6.26 -1.11 15.83
CA ASP A 158 -6.93 -0.94 17.11
C ASP A 158 -6.67 0.49 17.59
N VAL A 159 -7.72 1.27 17.62
CA VAL A 159 -7.65 2.64 18.10
C VAL A 159 -7.85 2.63 19.60
N PHE A 160 -6.78 2.87 20.34
CA PHE A 160 -6.85 2.99 21.80
C PHE A 160 -7.16 4.42 22.22
N ASN A 161 -8.15 4.52 23.06
CA ASN A 161 -8.45 5.76 23.77
C ASN A 161 -7.41 6.06 24.86
#